data_85e6bb8a42d811de55ac16b4dc3fb11f
#
_entry.id   85e6bb8a42d811de55ac16b4dc3fb11f
#
_cell.length_a   1.000
_cell.length_b   1.000
_cell.length_c   1.000
_cell.angle_alpha   90.00
_cell.angle_beta   90.00
_cell.angle_gamma   90.00
#
_symmetry.space_group_name_H-M   'P 1'
#
loop_
_entity.id
_entity.type
_entity.pdbx_description
1 polymer ?
#
loop_
_entity_poly.entity_id
_entity_poly.type
_entity_poly.pdbx_seq_one_letter_code
_entity_poly.pdbx_strand_id
1 'polypeptide(L)'
;MHMADALLSPAVGGTMLAVSAGVLAYAVRDVRRNFQESRIPLMGVTGAFVFAAQMVNFSIPGTGSSGHLSGAVLLAALLGPSPAFIVMAGVLLIQALFFADGGLLAWGCNLFNMAFFGCFLAYPYLFRPIAGKTLSRPRILAASLVASIVSLELGAFAVTLETLLSGITELPFGMFVAVMMPIHLAIAVGEGLATGAVLLFVRSHLPEAEELRLEEKKLSVRRLSLVLGLAALVIGGGLSLLASGKPDGLEWSMERTAGSAELESSGAFHALFARLAEFFALLPDYAFPGSESPAGTVVAGSAGVVLCLLILVACGCLICRKRSCRGGVR
;
A
#
# COMPACT_ATOMS: atom_id res chain seq x y z
N MET A 1 -1.64 -3.29 -8.70
CA MET A 1 -1.45 -4.69 -8.23
C MET A 1 -2.51 -5.10 -7.20
N HIS A 2 -3.65 -4.43 -7.14
CA HIS A 2 -4.77 -4.83 -6.29
C HIS A 2 -5.49 -6.03 -6.91
N MET A 3 -5.51 -7.17 -6.22
CA MET A 3 -6.27 -8.34 -6.67
C MET A 3 -7.76 -8.14 -6.44
N ALA A 4 -8.57 -8.48 -7.44
CA ALA A 4 -10.01 -8.58 -7.32
C ALA A 4 -10.41 -9.94 -6.72
N ASP A 5 -11.61 -10.02 -6.12
CA ASP A 5 -12.14 -11.26 -5.55
C ASP A 5 -12.30 -12.37 -6.59
N ALA A 6 -12.51 -12.01 -7.85
CA ALA A 6 -12.66 -12.95 -8.97
C ALA A 6 -11.41 -13.81 -9.26
N LEU A 7 -10.22 -13.40 -8.77
CA LEU A 7 -8.98 -14.17 -8.93
C LEU A 7 -8.82 -15.28 -7.90
N LEU A 8 -9.62 -15.28 -6.83
CA LEU A 8 -9.39 -16.09 -5.64
C LEU A 8 -10.54 -17.04 -5.33
N SER A 9 -10.21 -18.30 -5.11
CA SER A 9 -11.15 -19.20 -4.47
C SER A 9 -11.39 -18.80 -3.02
N PRO A 10 -12.58 -19.06 -2.44
CA PRO A 10 -12.86 -18.79 -1.03
C PRO A 10 -11.87 -19.44 -0.07
N ALA A 11 -11.30 -20.59 -0.43
CA ALA A 11 -10.31 -21.29 0.37
C ALA A 11 -8.99 -20.52 0.43
N VAL A 12 -8.46 -20.05 -0.71
CA VAL A 12 -7.22 -19.26 -0.78
C VAL A 12 -7.44 -17.89 -0.15
N GLY A 13 -8.50 -17.19 -0.53
CA GLY A 13 -8.82 -15.88 0.05
C GLY A 13 -8.99 -15.95 1.57
N GLY A 14 -9.73 -16.92 2.09
CA GLY A 14 -9.92 -17.15 3.53
C GLY A 14 -8.61 -17.49 4.26
N THR A 15 -7.75 -18.31 3.65
CA THR A 15 -6.44 -18.66 4.20
C THR A 15 -5.55 -17.40 4.29
N MET A 16 -5.50 -16.60 3.23
CA MET A 16 -4.68 -15.38 3.20
C MET A 16 -5.23 -14.29 4.12
N LEU A 17 -6.56 -14.21 4.31
CA LEU A 17 -7.17 -13.37 5.35
C LEU A 17 -6.67 -13.78 6.75
N ALA A 18 -6.65 -15.08 7.05
CA ALA A 18 -6.17 -15.59 8.32
C ALA A 18 -4.67 -15.33 8.54
N VAL A 19 -3.84 -15.56 7.50
CA VAL A 19 -2.40 -15.28 7.54
C VAL A 19 -2.14 -13.80 7.78
N SER A 20 -2.76 -12.92 7.00
CA SER A 20 -2.60 -11.47 7.12
C SER A 20 -3.14 -10.94 8.45
N ALA A 21 -4.23 -11.48 8.97
CA ALA A 21 -4.74 -11.17 10.30
C ALA A 21 -3.74 -11.59 11.40
N GLY A 22 -3.08 -12.72 11.25
CA GLY A 22 -2.01 -13.16 12.16
C GLY A 22 -0.82 -12.21 12.19
N VAL A 23 -0.34 -11.79 11.01
CA VAL A 23 0.74 -10.80 10.89
C VAL A 23 0.31 -9.45 11.45
N LEU A 24 -0.94 -9.03 11.20
CA LEU A 24 -1.50 -7.79 11.74
C LEU A 24 -1.59 -7.82 13.27
N ALA A 25 -2.00 -8.95 13.84
CA ALA A 25 -2.03 -9.14 15.29
C ALA A 25 -0.63 -9.05 15.91
N TYR A 26 0.38 -9.62 15.25
CA TYR A 26 1.78 -9.47 15.62
C TYR A 26 2.20 -7.98 15.58
N ALA A 27 1.95 -7.29 14.47
CA ALA A 27 2.29 -5.88 14.29
C ALA A 27 1.61 -4.98 15.35
N VAL A 28 0.33 -5.21 15.64
CA VAL A 28 -0.41 -4.50 16.70
C VAL A 28 0.20 -4.76 18.07
N ARG A 29 0.62 -6.01 18.35
CA ARG A 29 1.28 -6.34 19.63
C ARG A 29 2.63 -5.66 19.77
N ASP A 30 3.41 -5.58 18.69
CA ASP A 30 4.70 -4.90 18.67
C ASP A 30 4.53 -3.39 18.88
N VAL A 31 3.61 -2.75 18.13
CA VAL A 31 3.31 -1.32 18.28
C VAL A 31 2.85 -0.99 19.72
N ARG A 32 1.98 -1.81 20.30
CA ARG A 32 1.58 -1.63 21.71
C ARG A 32 2.73 -1.64 22.70
N ARG A 33 3.81 -2.35 22.41
CA ARG A 33 4.97 -2.49 23.31
C ARG A 33 6.01 -1.41 23.09
N ASN A 34 6.30 -1.10 21.84
CA ASN A 34 7.52 -0.41 21.43
C ASN A 34 7.29 0.96 20.78
N PHE A 35 6.04 1.26 20.31
CA PHE A 35 5.79 2.48 19.56
C PHE A 35 5.48 3.68 20.48
N GLN A 36 5.96 4.86 20.09
CA GLN A 36 5.74 6.10 20.82
C GLN A 36 4.43 6.76 20.39
N GLU A 37 3.57 7.12 21.35
CA GLU A 37 2.29 7.78 21.10
C GLU A 37 2.43 9.11 20.33
N SER A 38 3.52 9.83 20.56
CA SER A 38 3.82 11.08 19.84
C SER A 38 3.95 10.92 18.33
N ARG A 39 4.13 9.69 17.84
CA ARG A 39 4.26 9.36 16.41
C ARG A 39 2.94 8.91 15.74
N ILE A 40 1.84 8.80 16.49
CA ILE A 40 0.54 8.43 15.94
C ILE A 40 0.09 9.37 14.82
N PRO A 41 0.20 10.71 14.94
CA PRO A 41 -0.15 11.60 13.83
C PRO A 41 0.65 11.32 12.56
N LEU A 42 1.92 10.90 12.69
CA LEU A 42 2.74 10.54 11.55
C LEU A 42 2.22 9.28 10.85
N MET A 43 1.69 8.28 11.57
CA MET A 43 1.05 7.10 10.96
C MET A 43 -0.13 7.53 10.08
N GLY A 44 -1.01 8.41 10.58
CA GLY A 44 -2.15 8.89 9.82
C GLY A 44 -1.73 9.66 8.56
N VAL A 45 -0.79 10.58 8.72
CA VAL A 45 -0.35 11.43 7.59
C VAL A 45 0.43 10.65 6.54
N THR A 46 1.31 9.73 6.94
CA THR A 46 2.05 8.89 5.97
C THR A 46 1.13 7.92 5.27
N GLY A 47 0.10 7.42 5.95
CA GLY A 47 -0.94 6.60 5.32
C GLY A 47 -1.76 7.39 4.31
N ALA A 48 -2.19 8.60 4.65
CA ALA A 48 -2.88 9.51 3.73
C ALA A 48 -2.01 9.87 2.52
N PHE A 49 -0.70 10.08 2.73
CA PHE A 49 0.26 10.33 1.65
C PHE A 49 0.40 9.12 0.71
N VAL A 50 0.54 7.91 1.27
CA VAL A 50 0.65 6.69 0.45
C VAL A 50 -0.66 6.41 -0.28
N PHE A 51 -1.82 6.57 0.35
CA PHE A 51 -3.12 6.48 -0.33
C PHE A 51 -3.17 7.41 -1.56
N ALA A 52 -2.84 8.69 -1.38
CA ALA A 52 -2.83 9.65 -2.48
C ALA A 52 -1.81 9.28 -3.57
N ALA A 53 -0.63 8.81 -3.19
CA ALA A 53 0.41 8.37 -4.13
C ALA A 53 -0.01 7.12 -4.92
N GLN A 54 -0.79 6.22 -4.34
CA GLN A 54 -1.34 5.04 -5.01
C GLN A 54 -2.41 5.40 -6.05
N MET A 55 -3.11 6.51 -5.90
CA MET A 55 -4.05 7.00 -6.92
C MET A 55 -3.35 7.52 -8.20
N VAL A 56 -2.05 7.80 -8.15
CA VAL A 56 -1.30 8.33 -9.30
C VAL A 56 -0.65 7.20 -10.06
N ASN A 57 -1.36 6.65 -11.03
CA ASN A 57 -0.82 5.69 -11.97
C ASN A 57 0.11 6.40 -12.96
N PHE A 58 1.34 5.91 -13.11
CA PHE A 58 2.29 6.38 -14.12
C PHE A 58 2.37 5.39 -15.29
N SER A 59 2.35 5.91 -16.51
CA SER A 59 2.48 5.09 -17.73
C SER A 59 3.85 4.46 -17.81
N ILE A 60 3.91 3.16 -18.16
CA ILE A 60 5.17 2.46 -18.42
C ILE A 60 5.48 2.57 -19.92
N PRO A 61 6.57 3.23 -20.32
CA PRO A 61 6.87 3.49 -21.73
C PRO A 61 6.94 2.19 -22.56
N GLY A 62 6.30 2.20 -23.72
CA GLY A 62 6.39 1.09 -24.69
C GLY A 62 5.55 -0.14 -24.37
N THR A 63 4.86 -0.22 -23.23
CA THR A 63 4.11 -1.43 -22.83
C THR A 63 2.61 -1.33 -23.05
N GLY A 64 2.03 -0.15 -22.96
CA GLY A 64 0.58 0.05 -22.89
C GLY A 64 0.00 -0.12 -21.48
N SER A 65 0.83 -0.39 -20.49
CA SER A 65 0.47 -0.54 -19.08
C SER A 65 0.75 0.73 -18.27
N SER A 66 0.24 0.75 -17.07
CA SER A 66 0.58 1.70 -16.02
C SER A 66 0.95 0.97 -14.73
N GLY A 67 1.40 1.73 -13.75
CA GLY A 67 1.65 1.22 -12.41
C GLY A 67 1.52 2.32 -11.38
N HIS A 68 1.28 1.94 -10.15
CA HIS A 68 1.25 2.81 -8.99
C HIS A 68 2.24 2.34 -7.94
N LEU A 69 2.55 3.21 -6.98
CA LEU A 69 3.43 2.87 -5.86
C LEU A 69 2.70 1.92 -4.91
N SER A 70 3.40 0.95 -4.31
CA SER A 70 2.88 0.22 -3.14
C SER A 70 3.08 1.04 -1.86
N GLY A 71 4.23 1.68 -1.73
CA GLY A 71 4.59 2.54 -0.61
C GLY A 71 5.05 1.80 0.65
N ALA A 72 5.09 0.46 0.66
CA ALA A 72 5.42 -0.33 1.85
C ALA A 72 6.84 -0.08 2.37
N VAL A 73 7.83 -0.04 1.47
CA VAL A 73 9.24 0.25 1.83
C VAL A 73 9.38 1.67 2.36
N LEU A 74 8.70 2.64 1.75
CA LEU A 74 8.68 4.03 2.21
C LEU A 74 8.10 4.14 3.62
N LEU A 75 6.93 3.54 3.86
CA LEU A 75 6.31 3.53 5.19
C LEU A 75 7.19 2.86 6.23
N ALA A 76 7.80 1.72 5.88
CA ALA A 76 8.70 1.01 6.79
C ALA A 76 9.96 1.84 7.12
N ALA A 77 10.49 2.61 6.17
CA ALA A 77 11.61 3.52 6.39
C ALA A 77 11.24 4.70 7.32
N LEU A 78 10.00 5.22 7.23
CA LEU A 78 9.53 6.35 8.03
C LEU A 78 9.03 5.95 9.42
N LEU A 79 8.36 4.81 9.55
CA LEU A 79 7.61 4.41 10.74
C LEU A 79 8.23 3.20 11.46
N GLY A 80 8.99 2.38 10.74
CA GLY A 80 9.35 1.03 11.14
C GLY A 80 8.37 -0.03 10.60
N PRO A 81 8.75 -1.33 10.61
CA PRO A 81 8.00 -2.40 9.95
C PRO A 81 6.55 -2.56 10.44
N SER A 82 6.36 -2.70 11.74
CA SER A 82 5.05 -3.00 12.32
C SER A 82 4.03 -1.87 12.15
N PRO A 83 4.36 -0.58 12.44
CA PRO A 83 3.44 0.51 12.17
C PRO A 83 3.14 0.67 10.67
N ALA A 84 4.14 0.47 9.80
CA ALA A 84 3.96 0.52 8.36
C ALA A 84 2.96 -0.52 7.86
N PHE A 85 3.05 -1.74 8.36
CA PHE A 85 2.12 -2.82 8.01
C PHE A 85 0.68 -2.51 8.46
N ILE A 86 0.50 -1.93 9.67
CA ILE A 86 -0.81 -1.49 10.17
C ILE A 86 -1.37 -0.37 9.28
N VAL A 87 -0.53 0.59 8.89
CA VAL A 87 -0.93 1.68 8.00
C VAL A 87 -1.39 1.13 6.65
N MET A 88 -0.61 0.22 6.05
CA MET A 88 -0.99 -0.43 4.78
C MET A 88 -2.29 -1.21 4.90
N ALA A 89 -2.49 -1.94 6.00
CA ALA A 89 -3.74 -2.65 6.25
C ALA A 89 -4.96 -1.71 6.24
N GLY A 90 -4.83 -0.55 6.85
CA GLY A 90 -5.87 0.48 6.84
C GLY A 90 -6.08 1.12 5.48
N VAL A 91 -5.00 1.47 4.77
CA VAL A 91 -5.07 2.06 3.43
C VAL A 91 -5.79 1.11 2.47
N LEU A 92 -5.31 -0.14 2.36
CA LEU A 92 -5.91 -1.15 1.48
C LEU A 92 -7.36 -1.50 1.85
N LEU A 93 -7.71 -1.46 3.15
CA LEU A 93 -9.09 -1.66 3.57
C LEU A 93 -10.01 -0.50 3.15
N ILE A 94 -9.52 0.74 3.28
CA ILE A 94 -10.24 1.94 2.84
C ILE A 94 -10.45 1.91 1.32
N GLN A 95 -9.44 1.50 0.54
CA GLN A 95 -9.53 1.35 -0.91
C GLN A 95 -10.56 0.30 -1.31
N ALA A 96 -10.50 -0.89 -0.73
CA ALA A 96 -11.46 -1.96 -1.02
C ALA A 96 -12.89 -1.62 -0.61
N LEU A 97 -13.09 -0.95 0.54
CA LEU A 97 -14.43 -0.64 1.05
C LEU A 97 -15.07 0.56 0.35
N PHE A 98 -14.35 1.69 0.25
CA PHE A 98 -14.98 2.95 -0.18
C PHE A 98 -14.79 3.26 -1.66
N PHE A 99 -13.79 2.64 -2.29
CA PHE A 99 -13.43 2.92 -3.68
C PHE A 99 -13.55 1.70 -4.60
N ALA A 100 -13.92 0.53 -4.05
CA ALA A 100 -13.95 -0.75 -4.78
C ALA A 100 -12.59 -1.11 -5.44
N ASP A 101 -11.50 -0.54 -4.95
CA ASP A 101 -10.15 -0.79 -5.45
C ASP A 101 -9.54 -2.00 -4.70
N GLY A 102 -9.56 -3.15 -5.35
CA GLY A 102 -9.25 -4.44 -4.77
C GLY A 102 -10.46 -5.12 -4.09
N GLY A 103 -10.43 -6.47 -4.05
CA GLY A 103 -11.49 -7.27 -3.45
C GLY A 103 -11.45 -7.33 -1.93
N LEU A 104 -12.61 -7.47 -1.29
CA LEU A 104 -12.70 -7.67 0.15
C LEU A 104 -12.25 -9.08 0.57
N LEU A 105 -12.55 -10.11 -0.21
CA LEU A 105 -12.00 -11.46 -0.04
C LEU A 105 -10.48 -11.45 -0.32
N ALA A 106 -10.07 -10.67 -1.31
CA ALA A 106 -8.68 -10.50 -1.69
C ALA A 106 -7.88 -9.58 -0.76
N TRP A 107 -8.52 -8.89 0.20
CA TRP A 107 -7.83 -7.96 1.08
C TRP A 107 -6.63 -8.58 1.82
N GLY A 108 -6.76 -9.84 2.27
CA GLY A 108 -5.66 -10.57 2.91
C GLY A 108 -4.49 -10.81 1.97
N CYS A 109 -4.74 -11.19 0.71
CA CYS A 109 -3.74 -11.34 -0.35
C CYS A 109 -3.09 -9.99 -0.66
N ASN A 110 -3.90 -8.95 -0.89
CA ASN A 110 -3.41 -7.60 -1.19
C ASN A 110 -2.50 -7.06 -0.07
N LEU A 111 -2.91 -7.25 1.19
CA LEU A 111 -2.09 -6.86 2.34
C LEU A 111 -0.78 -7.65 2.41
N PHE A 112 -0.82 -8.94 2.14
CA PHE A 112 0.39 -9.77 2.13
C PHE A 112 1.31 -9.38 0.97
N ASN A 113 0.80 -9.30 -0.23
CA ASN A 113 1.57 -9.08 -1.45
C ASN A 113 2.17 -7.66 -1.51
N MET A 114 1.41 -6.65 -1.12
CA MET A 114 1.84 -5.25 -1.20
C MET A 114 2.58 -4.76 0.05
N ALA A 115 2.37 -5.37 1.23
CA ALA A 115 2.92 -4.84 2.47
C ALA A 115 3.89 -5.77 3.19
N PHE A 116 3.62 -7.08 3.25
CA PHE A 116 4.44 -7.99 4.04
C PHE A 116 5.89 -8.03 3.57
N PHE A 117 6.11 -8.22 2.28
CA PHE A 117 7.46 -8.29 1.71
C PHE A 117 8.22 -6.97 1.90
N GLY A 118 7.56 -5.83 1.71
CA GLY A 118 8.18 -4.51 1.90
C GLY A 118 8.53 -4.23 3.35
N CYS A 119 7.59 -4.46 4.26
CA CYS A 119 7.74 -4.11 5.67
C CYS A 119 8.64 -5.07 6.44
N PHE A 120 8.47 -6.39 6.26
CA PHE A 120 9.11 -7.38 7.12
C PHE A 120 10.28 -8.13 6.47
N LEU A 121 10.43 -8.02 5.14
CA LEU A 121 11.55 -8.64 4.43
C LEU A 121 12.47 -7.57 3.83
N ALA A 122 11.99 -6.80 2.86
CA ALA A 122 12.85 -5.90 2.09
C ALA A 122 13.43 -4.76 2.95
N TYR A 123 12.64 -4.14 3.83
CA TYR A 123 13.14 -3.07 4.68
C TYR A 123 14.22 -3.53 5.67
N PRO A 124 13.99 -4.54 6.54
CA PRO A 124 15.00 -4.92 7.55
C PRO A 124 16.24 -5.58 6.96
N TYR A 125 16.10 -6.38 5.89
CA TYR A 125 17.19 -7.20 5.38
C TYR A 125 17.91 -6.62 4.16
N LEU A 126 17.29 -5.69 3.42
CA LEU A 126 17.88 -5.06 2.25
C LEU A 126 18.06 -3.56 2.45
N PHE A 127 16.98 -2.82 2.71
CA PHE A 127 17.05 -1.37 2.84
C PHE A 127 18.03 -0.93 3.95
N ARG A 128 17.83 -1.41 5.18
CA ARG A 128 18.65 -0.99 6.33
C ARG A 128 20.14 -1.30 6.16
N PRO A 129 20.56 -2.51 5.74
CA PRO A 129 21.97 -2.82 5.54
C PRO A 129 22.62 -1.98 4.43
N ILE A 130 21.92 -1.78 3.29
CA ILE A 130 22.45 -1.01 2.15
C ILE A 130 22.54 0.47 2.49
N ALA A 131 21.49 1.05 3.07
CA ALA A 131 21.47 2.44 3.49
C ALA A 131 22.55 2.75 4.55
N GLY A 132 22.81 1.78 5.43
CA GLY A 132 23.84 1.85 6.47
C GLY A 132 23.59 3.00 7.46
N LYS A 133 24.54 3.20 8.37
CA LYS A 133 24.43 4.27 9.39
C LYS A 133 24.59 5.69 8.82
N THR A 134 25.38 5.85 7.78
CA THR A 134 25.69 7.17 7.19
C THR A 134 24.56 7.73 6.34
N LEU A 135 23.63 6.91 5.90
CA LEU A 135 22.46 7.29 5.08
C LEU A 135 22.85 8.22 3.91
N SER A 136 24.00 8.00 3.26
CA SER A 136 24.44 8.84 2.15
C SER A 136 23.43 8.80 0.99
N ARG A 137 23.35 9.89 0.20
CA ARG A 137 22.40 9.99 -0.93
C ARG A 137 22.43 8.77 -1.85
N PRO A 138 23.60 8.31 -2.36
CA PRO A 138 23.65 7.14 -3.23
C PRO A 138 23.21 5.85 -2.52
N ARG A 139 23.49 5.71 -1.21
CA ARG A 139 23.05 4.54 -0.45
C ARG A 139 21.56 4.50 -0.23
N ILE A 140 20.92 5.65 0.05
CA ILE A 140 19.46 5.73 0.17
C ILE A 140 18.81 5.35 -1.16
N LEU A 141 19.29 5.88 -2.29
CA LEU A 141 18.75 5.53 -3.61
C LEU A 141 18.95 4.05 -3.93
N ALA A 142 20.14 3.51 -3.73
CA ALA A 142 20.41 2.10 -3.96
C ALA A 142 19.56 1.20 -3.05
N ALA A 143 19.44 1.54 -1.77
CA ALA A 143 18.61 0.81 -0.81
C ALA A 143 17.13 0.82 -1.20
N SER A 144 16.62 1.99 -1.60
CA SER A 144 15.23 2.14 -2.07
C SER A 144 14.97 1.31 -3.32
N LEU A 145 15.86 1.37 -4.33
CA LEU A 145 15.73 0.59 -5.56
C LEU A 145 15.73 -0.91 -5.28
N VAL A 146 16.75 -1.42 -4.59
CA VAL A 146 16.88 -2.85 -4.32
C VAL A 146 15.71 -3.36 -3.48
N ALA A 147 15.34 -2.63 -2.42
CA ALA A 147 14.25 -3.05 -1.55
C ALA A 147 12.89 -3.02 -2.26
N SER A 148 12.60 -1.98 -3.06
CA SER A 148 11.35 -1.91 -3.83
C SER A 148 11.28 -3.00 -4.91
N ILE A 149 12.37 -3.24 -5.64
CA ILE A 149 12.43 -4.30 -6.65
C ILE A 149 12.12 -5.66 -6.00
N VAL A 150 12.84 -6.03 -4.97
CA VAL A 150 12.62 -7.34 -4.32
C VAL A 150 11.23 -7.44 -3.70
N SER A 151 10.73 -6.36 -3.08
CA SER A 151 9.39 -6.36 -2.48
C SER A 151 8.29 -6.55 -3.52
N LEU A 152 8.31 -5.78 -4.62
CA LEU A 152 7.29 -5.87 -5.65
C LEU A 152 7.36 -7.17 -6.44
N GLU A 153 8.55 -7.65 -6.76
CA GLU A 153 8.73 -8.93 -7.46
C GLU A 153 8.20 -10.10 -6.64
N LEU A 154 8.50 -10.15 -5.34
CA LEU A 154 7.95 -11.17 -4.46
C LEU A 154 6.42 -11.06 -4.34
N GLY A 155 5.89 -9.84 -4.25
CA GLY A 155 4.45 -9.60 -4.24
C GLY A 155 3.79 -10.04 -5.55
N ALA A 156 4.34 -9.65 -6.71
CA ALA A 156 3.85 -10.05 -8.02
C ALA A 156 3.89 -11.58 -8.22
N PHE A 157 4.97 -12.22 -7.77
CA PHE A 157 5.06 -13.68 -7.81
C PHE A 157 4.03 -14.34 -6.88
N ALA A 158 3.80 -13.79 -5.69
CA ALA A 158 2.77 -14.31 -4.77
C ALA A 158 1.37 -14.21 -5.37
N VAL A 159 1.03 -13.11 -6.06
CA VAL A 159 -0.23 -12.98 -6.82
C VAL A 159 -0.39 -14.13 -7.81
N THR A 160 0.65 -14.46 -8.59
CA THR A 160 0.58 -15.56 -9.57
C THR A 160 0.40 -16.93 -8.90
N LEU A 161 1.03 -17.15 -7.75
CA LEU A 161 0.86 -18.37 -6.95
C LEU A 161 -0.53 -18.48 -6.33
N GLU A 162 -1.05 -17.41 -5.75
CA GLU A 162 -2.37 -17.37 -5.15
C GLU A 162 -3.47 -17.63 -6.21
N THR A 163 -3.31 -17.07 -7.41
CA THR A 163 -4.19 -17.33 -8.55
C THR A 163 -4.11 -18.78 -9.01
N LEU A 164 -2.91 -19.34 -9.13
CA LEU A 164 -2.69 -20.74 -9.46
C LEU A 164 -3.36 -21.68 -8.43
N LEU A 165 -3.10 -21.42 -7.14
CA LEU A 165 -3.65 -22.24 -6.05
C LEU A 165 -5.18 -22.11 -5.92
N SER A 166 -5.74 -21.00 -6.36
CA SER A 166 -7.19 -20.79 -6.42
C SER A 166 -7.87 -21.65 -7.46
N GLY A 167 -7.23 -21.87 -8.61
CA GLY A 167 -7.70 -22.79 -9.65
C GLY A 167 -9.05 -22.45 -10.26
N ILE A 168 -9.53 -21.20 -10.13
CA ILE A 168 -10.83 -20.76 -10.65
C ILE A 168 -10.72 -19.90 -11.90
N THR A 169 -9.51 -19.58 -12.34
CA THR A 169 -9.23 -18.74 -13.51
C THR A 169 -8.52 -19.53 -14.60
N GLU A 170 -8.76 -19.16 -15.86
CA GLU A 170 -8.07 -19.72 -17.02
C GLU A 170 -6.76 -19.00 -17.35
N LEU A 171 -5.97 -18.66 -16.31
CA LEU A 171 -4.67 -18.00 -16.46
C LEU A 171 -3.54 -19.04 -16.45
N PRO A 172 -2.92 -19.36 -17.61
CA PRO A 172 -1.80 -20.30 -17.65
C PRO A 172 -0.61 -19.76 -16.84
N PHE A 173 -0.24 -20.45 -15.75
CA PHE A 173 0.73 -19.98 -14.77
C PHE A 173 2.04 -19.49 -15.40
N GLY A 174 2.65 -20.29 -16.29
CA GLY A 174 3.93 -19.94 -16.92
C GLY A 174 3.86 -18.65 -17.75
N MET A 175 2.76 -18.47 -18.51
CA MET A 175 2.54 -17.26 -19.30
C MET A 175 2.23 -16.06 -18.40
N PHE A 176 1.41 -16.26 -17.36
CA PHE A 176 1.06 -15.20 -16.43
C PHE A 176 2.30 -14.69 -15.68
N VAL A 177 3.15 -15.58 -15.16
CA VAL A 177 4.45 -15.22 -14.56
C VAL A 177 5.34 -14.48 -15.55
N ALA A 178 5.46 -14.98 -16.79
CA ALA A 178 6.33 -14.38 -17.81
C ALA A 178 5.92 -12.95 -18.21
N VAL A 179 4.64 -12.58 -18.05
CA VAL A 179 4.14 -11.23 -18.30
C VAL A 179 4.15 -10.38 -17.03
N MET A 180 3.74 -10.96 -15.90
CA MET A 180 3.59 -10.29 -14.62
C MET A 180 4.93 -9.79 -14.05
N MET A 181 5.97 -10.63 -14.07
CA MET A 181 7.26 -10.27 -13.48
C MET A 181 7.95 -9.09 -14.20
N PRO A 182 8.11 -9.09 -15.54
CA PRO A 182 8.80 -7.97 -16.20
C PRO A 182 8.08 -6.62 -16.07
N ILE A 183 6.74 -6.60 -16.07
CA ILE A 183 6.00 -5.35 -15.91
C ILE A 183 6.13 -4.82 -14.48
N HIS A 184 6.10 -5.70 -13.48
CA HIS A 184 6.28 -5.30 -12.09
C HIS A 184 7.72 -4.90 -11.77
N LEU A 185 8.72 -5.44 -12.47
CA LEU A 185 10.10 -4.94 -12.40
C LEU A 185 10.18 -3.48 -12.84
N ALA A 186 9.52 -3.11 -13.94
CA ALA A 186 9.48 -1.72 -14.39
C ALA A 186 8.78 -0.80 -13.39
N ILE A 187 7.65 -1.24 -12.81
CA ILE A 187 6.93 -0.53 -11.75
C ILE A 187 7.82 -0.37 -10.51
N ALA A 188 8.52 -1.44 -10.12
CA ALA A 188 9.39 -1.47 -8.95
C ALA A 188 10.57 -0.50 -9.04
N VAL A 189 11.13 -0.32 -10.25
CA VAL A 189 12.15 0.72 -10.49
C VAL A 189 11.57 2.11 -10.26
N GLY A 190 10.38 2.39 -10.79
CA GLY A 190 9.66 3.65 -10.55
C GLY A 190 9.39 3.88 -9.06
N GLU A 191 8.89 2.86 -8.35
CA GLU A 191 8.67 2.92 -6.90
C GLU A 191 9.97 3.17 -6.12
N GLY A 192 11.04 2.48 -6.47
CA GLY A 192 12.34 2.64 -5.81
C GLY A 192 12.91 4.05 -5.96
N LEU A 193 12.76 4.65 -7.15
CA LEU A 193 13.16 6.03 -7.41
C LEU A 193 12.29 7.02 -6.62
N ALA A 194 10.97 6.85 -6.62
CA ALA A 194 10.04 7.69 -5.87
C ALA A 194 10.29 7.59 -4.36
N THR A 195 10.43 6.38 -3.83
CA THR A 195 10.78 6.12 -2.42
C THR A 195 12.09 6.80 -2.05
N GLY A 196 13.13 6.64 -2.88
CA GLY A 196 14.42 7.29 -2.67
C GLY A 196 14.33 8.81 -2.68
N ALA A 197 13.58 9.38 -3.62
CA ALA A 197 13.38 10.83 -3.72
C ALA A 197 12.66 11.39 -2.48
N VAL A 198 11.58 10.74 -2.02
CA VAL A 198 10.86 11.14 -0.79
C VAL A 198 11.76 11.05 0.43
N LEU A 199 12.52 9.97 0.58
CA LEU A 199 13.44 9.80 1.73
C LEU A 199 14.58 10.82 1.72
N LEU A 200 15.11 11.15 0.54
CA LEU A 200 16.12 12.21 0.39
C LEU A 200 15.55 13.59 0.70
N PHE A 201 14.31 13.85 0.27
CA PHE A 201 13.60 15.08 0.62
C PHE A 201 13.41 15.19 2.14
N VAL A 202 12.90 14.14 2.78
CA VAL A 202 12.71 14.09 4.23
C VAL A 202 14.04 14.36 4.94
N ARG A 203 15.11 13.70 4.53
CA ARG A 203 16.44 13.88 5.09
C ARG A 203 16.97 15.31 4.92
N SER A 204 16.78 15.94 3.77
CA SER A 204 17.30 17.29 3.51
C SER A 204 16.60 18.38 4.30
N HIS A 205 15.34 18.17 4.68
CA HIS A 205 14.52 19.13 5.42
C HIS A 205 14.45 18.85 6.92
N LEU A 206 14.98 17.70 7.34
CA LEU A 206 15.11 17.29 8.73
C LEU A 206 16.56 16.87 9.02
N PRO A 207 17.54 17.81 8.96
CA PRO A 207 18.98 17.52 9.08
C PRO A 207 19.38 16.92 10.43
N GLU A 208 18.50 16.99 11.42
CA GLU A 208 18.72 16.41 12.77
C GLU A 208 18.29 14.94 12.85
N ALA A 209 17.73 14.37 11.78
CA ALA A 209 17.50 12.94 11.64
C ALA A 209 18.80 12.25 11.15
N GLU A 210 19.86 12.31 11.96
CA GLU A 210 21.10 11.55 11.73
C GLU A 210 20.89 10.03 11.72
N GLU A 211 19.83 9.58 12.35
CA GLU A 211 19.19 8.29 12.10
C GLU A 211 17.81 8.58 11.50
N LEU A 212 17.34 7.79 10.53
CA LEU A 212 15.93 7.75 10.09
C LEU A 212 14.99 7.32 11.25
N ARG A 213 15.53 7.21 12.43
CA ARG A 213 14.81 7.10 13.69
C ARG A 213 14.48 8.50 14.18
N LEU A 214 13.28 8.94 13.85
CA LEU A 214 12.67 10.16 14.39
C LEU A 214 12.39 10.04 15.92
N GLU A 215 13.34 9.48 16.69
CA GLU A 215 13.06 9.05 18.07
C GLU A 215 12.99 10.20 19.08
N GLU A 216 13.50 11.41 18.82
CA GLU A 216 13.67 12.37 19.90
C GLU A 216 13.15 13.81 19.74
N LYS A 217 12.62 14.25 18.59
CA LYS A 217 12.22 15.66 18.46
C LYS A 217 10.79 15.90 17.95
N LYS A 218 9.88 16.29 18.84
CA LYS A 218 8.48 16.67 18.57
C LYS A 218 8.32 17.72 17.46
N LEU A 219 9.26 18.63 17.29
CA LEU A 219 9.19 19.70 16.27
C LEU A 219 9.41 19.15 14.85
N SER A 220 10.29 18.17 14.71
CA SER A 220 10.59 17.48 13.45
C SER A 220 9.40 16.68 12.94
N VAL A 221 8.74 15.91 13.81
CA VAL A 221 7.55 15.12 13.48
C VAL A 221 6.40 16.02 13.00
N ARG A 222 6.16 17.16 13.68
CA ARG A 222 5.09 18.11 13.30
C ARG A 222 5.32 18.73 11.91
N ARG A 223 6.55 19.15 11.61
CA ARG A 223 6.89 19.70 10.28
C ARG A 223 6.75 18.64 9.19
N LEU A 224 7.27 17.44 9.43
CA LEU A 224 7.13 16.33 8.48
C LEU A 224 5.66 15.99 8.22
N SER A 225 4.86 15.89 9.28
CA SER A 225 3.42 15.62 9.16
C SER A 225 2.71 16.72 8.35
N LEU A 226 3.04 18.00 8.58
CA LEU A 226 2.45 19.09 7.81
C LEU A 226 2.81 18.99 6.32
N VAL A 227 4.09 18.80 6.00
CA VAL A 227 4.56 18.72 4.60
C VAL A 227 3.96 17.53 3.88
N LEU A 228 3.99 16.34 4.49
CA LEU A 228 3.40 15.14 3.88
C LEU A 228 1.88 15.23 3.78
N GLY A 229 1.20 15.85 4.76
CA GLY A 229 -0.23 16.08 4.72
C GLY A 229 -0.64 17.03 3.60
N LEU A 230 0.09 18.15 3.42
CA LEU A 230 -0.13 19.06 2.29
C LEU A 230 0.17 18.38 0.95
N ALA A 231 1.26 17.61 0.86
CA ALA A 231 1.58 16.83 -0.33
C ALA A 231 0.47 15.81 -0.65
N ALA A 232 -0.06 15.10 0.35
CA ALA A 232 -1.16 14.16 0.16
C ALA A 232 -2.41 14.84 -0.42
N LEU A 233 -2.77 16.01 0.09
CA LEU A 233 -3.92 16.80 -0.43
C LEU A 233 -3.66 17.28 -1.86
N VAL A 234 -2.46 17.75 -2.19
CA VAL A 234 -2.12 18.19 -3.55
C VAL A 234 -2.10 17.00 -4.51
N ILE A 235 -1.58 15.86 -4.09
CA ILE A 235 -1.53 14.65 -4.92
C ILE A 235 -2.94 14.09 -5.12
N GLY A 236 -3.68 13.81 -4.05
CA GLY A 236 -5.01 13.21 -4.13
C GLY A 236 -6.06 14.16 -4.72
N GLY A 237 -5.99 15.45 -4.41
CA GLY A 237 -6.94 16.46 -4.90
C GLY A 237 -6.61 17.10 -6.25
N GLY A 238 -5.40 16.86 -6.80
CA GLY A 238 -4.99 17.53 -8.03
C GLY A 238 -4.14 16.67 -8.95
N LEU A 239 -2.99 16.16 -8.51
CA LEU A 239 -2.10 15.37 -9.36
C LEU A 239 -2.72 14.03 -9.80
N SER A 240 -3.67 13.48 -9.04
CA SER A 240 -4.45 12.31 -9.43
C SER A 240 -5.21 12.49 -10.76
N LEU A 241 -5.52 13.73 -11.17
CA LEU A 241 -6.08 14.02 -12.49
C LEU A 241 -5.13 13.76 -13.65
N LEU A 242 -3.83 13.66 -13.38
CA LEU A 242 -2.79 13.34 -14.37
C LEU A 242 -2.45 11.84 -14.37
N ALA A 243 -3.15 11.04 -13.57
CA ALA A 243 -2.97 9.60 -13.52
C ALA A 243 -3.25 8.97 -14.90
N SER A 244 -2.47 7.96 -15.24
CA SER A 244 -2.66 7.21 -16.48
C SER A 244 -3.96 6.41 -16.42
N GLY A 245 -4.81 6.53 -17.45
CA GLY A 245 -5.99 5.68 -17.62
C GLY A 245 -5.71 4.31 -18.26
N LYS A 246 -4.44 3.90 -18.36
CA LYS A 246 -4.07 2.57 -18.85
C LYS A 246 -4.23 1.53 -17.76
N PRO A 247 -4.49 0.25 -18.10
CA PRO A 247 -4.57 -0.83 -17.12
C PRO A 247 -3.29 -0.90 -16.28
N ASP A 248 -3.45 -1.25 -15.01
CA ASP A 248 -2.30 -1.46 -14.12
C ASP A 248 -1.52 -2.72 -14.51
N GLY A 249 -0.38 -2.98 -13.84
CA GLY A 249 0.47 -4.11 -14.18
C GLY A 249 -0.22 -5.46 -14.06
N LEU A 250 -1.16 -5.64 -13.12
CA LEU A 250 -1.93 -6.87 -12.95
C LEU A 250 -3.00 -7.00 -14.04
N GLU A 251 -3.84 -5.99 -14.21
CA GLU A 251 -4.89 -5.94 -15.25
C GLU A 251 -4.30 -6.15 -16.64
N TRP A 252 -3.20 -5.43 -16.96
CA TRP A 252 -2.48 -5.59 -18.22
C TRP A 252 -1.94 -7.01 -18.40
N SER A 253 -1.45 -7.64 -17.34
CA SER A 253 -0.95 -9.02 -17.42
C SER A 253 -2.08 -10.02 -17.62
N MET A 254 -3.26 -9.79 -17.02
CA MET A 254 -4.46 -10.60 -17.21
C MET A 254 -4.98 -10.45 -18.65
N GLU A 255 -5.09 -9.22 -19.14
CA GLU A 255 -5.51 -8.96 -20.54
C GLU A 255 -4.61 -9.66 -21.54
N ARG A 256 -3.28 -9.62 -21.34
CA ARG A 256 -2.30 -10.30 -22.20
C ARG A 256 -2.34 -11.81 -22.11
N THR A 257 -2.80 -12.37 -21.00
CA THR A 257 -2.78 -13.80 -20.73
C THR A 257 -4.12 -14.47 -21.03
N ALA A 258 -5.24 -13.81 -20.65
CA ALA A 258 -6.60 -14.34 -20.81
C ALA A 258 -7.46 -13.56 -21.80
N GLY A 259 -6.98 -12.43 -22.33
CA GLY A 259 -7.74 -11.58 -23.25
C GLY A 259 -8.75 -10.66 -22.57
N SER A 260 -8.82 -10.65 -21.24
CA SER A 260 -9.67 -9.77 -20.44
C SER A 260 -8.96 -9.35 -19.17
N ALA A 261 -9.10 -8.08 -18.79
CA ALA A 261 -8.67 -7.57 -17.50
C ALA A 261 -9.73 -7.83 -16.40
N GLU A 262 -10.98 -8.01 -16.78
CA GLU A 262 -12.09 -8.32 -15.89
C GLU A 262 -12.43 -9.79 -15.99
N LEU A 263 -12.48 -10.46 -14.85
CA LEU A 263 -12.89 -11.85 -14.74
C LEU A 263 -14.19 -11.93 -13.92
N GLU A 264 -15.12 -12.73 -14.39
CA GLU A 264 -16.36 -13.00 -13.65
C GLU A 264 -16.11 -14.05 -12.58
N SER A 265 -16.59 -13.79 -11.39
CA SER A 265 -16.59 -14.77 -10.31
C SER A 265 -18.00 -15.37 -10.12
N SER A 266 -18.06 -16.67 -9.84
CA SER A 266 -19.29 -17.38 -9.57
C SER A 266 -19.29 -17.94 -8.16
N GLY A 267 -20.47 -17.98 -7.51
CA GLY A 267 -20.68 -18.62 -6.22
C GLY A 267 -21.18 -17.67 -5.12
N ALA A 268 -21.79 -18.27 -4.10
CA ALA A 268 -22.46 -17.53 -3.02
C ALA A 268 -21.52 -16.64 -2.20
N PHE A 269 -20.27 -17.06 -2.00
CA PHE A 269 -19.28 -16.26 -1.28
C PHE A 269 -18.88 -15.01 -2.06
N HIS A 270 -18.60 -15.14 -3.35
CA HIS A 270 -18.26 -13.98 -4.18
C HIS A 270 -19.45 -13.01 -4.27
N ALA A 271 -20.68 -13.54 -4.42
CA ALA A 271 -21.88 -12.70 -4.41
C ALA A 271 -22.08 -11.94 -3.08
N LEU A 272 -21.73 -12.55 -1.95
CA LEU A 272 -21.78 -11.88 -0.64
C LEU A 272 -20.75 -10.74 -0.58
N PHE A 273 -19.50 -10.99 -0.94
CA PHE A 273 -18.45 -9.97 -0.90
C PHE A 273 -18.70 -8.84 -1.91
N ALA A 274 -19.20 -9.17 -3.11
CA ALA A 274 -19.61 -8.18 -4.11
C ALA A 274 -20.72 -7.26 -3.57
N ARG A 275 -21.76 -7.80 -2.92
CA ARG A 275 -22.82 -6.99 -2.29
C ARG A 275 -22.29 -6.11 -1.17
N LEU A 276 -21.34 -6.61 -0.36
CA LEU A 276 -20.72 -5.80 0.68
C LEU A 276 -19.88 -4.68 0.09
N ALA A 277 -19.09 -4.97 -0.95
CA ALA A 277 -18.31 -3.97 -1.65
C ALA A 277 -19.22 -2.88 -2.27
N GLU A 278 -20.28 -3.29 -2.98
CA GLU A 278 -21.26 -2.37 -3.57
C GLU A 278 -21.98 -1.49 -2.52
N PHE A 279 -22.33 -2.06 -1.36
CA PHE A 279 -22.98 -1.32 -0.28
C PHE A 279 -22.09 -0.24 0.32
N PHE A 280 -20.78 -0.49 0.45
CA PHE A 280 -19.82 0.44 1.06
C PHE A 280 -19.15 1.36 0.06
N ALA A 281 -19.06 0.99 -1.23
CA ALA A 281 -18.38 1.77 -2.25
C ALA A 281 -19.11 3.08 -2.54
N LEU A 282 -18.65 4.14 -1.91
CA LEU A 282 -19.22 5.49 -2.07
C LEU A 282 -18.77 6.15 -3.37
N LEU A 283 -17.55 5.88 -3.80
CA LEU A 283 -16.90 6.46 -4.97
C LEU A 283 -16.10 5.34 -5.68
N PRO A 284 -16.80 4.36 -6.28
CA PRO A 284 -16.14 3.25 -6.97
C PRO A 284 -15.22 3.79 -8.07
N ASP A 285 -14.07 3.15 -8.25
CA ASP A 285 -13.02 3.53 -9.20
C ASP A 285 -12.60 5.01 -9.10
N TYR A 286 -12.70 5.57 -7.89
CA TYR A 286 -12.39 6.97 -7.60
C TYR A 286 -13.20 7.98 -8.43
N ALA A 287 -14.42 7.62 -8.83
CA ALA A 287 -15.32 8.43 -9.63
C ALA A 287 -16.71 8.57 -8.96
N PHE A 288 -17.50 9.56 -9.42
CA PHE A 288 -18.91 9.56 -9.05
C PHE A 288 -19.65 8.45 -9.80
N PRO A 289 -20.55 7.71 -9.14
CA PRO A 289 -21.32 6.66 -9.79
C PRO A 289 -22.02 7.17 -11.06
N GLY A 290 -21.73 6.51 -12.21
CA GLY A 290 -22.32 6.87 -13.49
C GLY A 290 -21.81 8.18 -14.13
N SER A 291 -20.68 8.71 -13.69
CA SER A 291 -20.11 9.97 -14.23
C SER A 291 -18.60 9.85 -14.46
N GLU A 292 -18.15 10.25 -15.63
CA GLU A 292 -16.72 10.39 -15.99
C GLU A 292 -16.14 11.77 -15.60
N SER A 293 -16.81 12.52 -14.75
CA SER A 293 -16.38 13.86 -14.39
C SER A 293 -15.06 13.82 -13.60
N PRO A 294 -14.03 14.59 -13.98
CA PRO A 294 -12.79 14.74 -13.23
C PRO A 294 -13.00 15.20 -11.78
N ALA A 295 -14.14 15.85 -11.50
CA ALA A 295 -14.49 16.24 -10.13
C ALA A 295 -14.67 15.03 -9.20
N GLY A 296 -15.10 13.88 -9.72
CA GLY A 296 -15.19 12.62 -8.97
C GLY A 296 -13.83 12.20 -8.42
N THR A 297 -12.80 12.20 -9.25
CA THR A 297 -11.42 11.85 -8.85
C THR A 297 -10.86 12.82 -7.80
N VAL A 298 -11.10 14.13 -7.96
CA VAL A 298 -10.67 15.14 -6.98
C VAL A 298 -11.34 14.93 -5.61
N VAL A 299 -12.66 14.69 -5.64
CA VAL A 299 -13.44 14.42 -4.42
C VAL A 299 -13.00 13.11 -3.77
N ALA A 300 -12.85 12.04 -4.56
CA ALA A 300 -12.40 10.73 -4.08
C ALA A 300 -11.02 10.82 -3.44
N GLY A 301 -10.06 11.47 -4.11
CA GLY A 301 -8.71 11.64 -3.60
C GLY A 301 -8.67 12.47 -2.31
N SER A 302 -9.39 13.59 -2.28
CA SER A 302 -9.46 14.44 -1.09
C SER A 302 -10.17 13.73 0.08
N ALA A 303 -11.29 13.07 -0.19
CA ALA A 303 -12.04 12.32 0.82
C ALA A 303 -11.21 11.13 1.36
N GLY A 304 -10.54 10.38 0.48
CA GLY A 304 -9.69 9.27 0.87
C GLY A 304 -8.51 9.70 1.73
N VAL A 305 -7.84 10.81 1.39
CA VAL A 305 -6.78 11.41 2.23
C VAL A 305 -7.30 11.72 3.63
N VAL A 306 -8.46 12.36 3.74
CA VAL A 306 -9.08 12.70 5.04
C VAL A 306 -9.49 11.43 5.80
N LEU A 307 -10.11 10.46 5.14
CA LEU A 307 -10.51 9.19 5.73
C LEU A 307 -9.30 8.41 6.26
N CYS A 308 -8.25 8.28 5.44
CA CYS A 308 -7.00 7.62 5.85
C CYS A 308 -6.40 8.31 7.07
N LEU A 309 -6.30 9.64 7.06
CA LEU A 309 -5.78 10.40 8.18
C LEU A 309 -6.57 10.11 9.46
N LEU A 310 -7.89 10.25 9.42
CA LEU A 310 -8.77 10.11 10.59
C LEU A 310 -8.79 8.67 11.11
N ILE A 311 -8.97 7.69 10.23
CA ILE A 311 -9.08 6.28 10.62
C ILE A 311 -7.75 5.78 11.18
N LEU A 312 -6.62 6.09 10.53
CA LEU A 312 -5.31 5.61 10.98
C LEU A 312 -4.86 6.28 12.29
N VAL A 313 -5.17 7.57 12.49
CA VAL A 313 -4.94 8.23 13.78
C VAL A 313 -5.81 7.59 14.85
N ALA A 314 -7.10 7.37 14.60
CA ALA A 314 -8.00 6.71 15.54
C ALA A 314 -7.52 5.30 15.90
N CYS A 315 -7.14 4.50 14.89
CA CYS A 315 -6.55 3.16 15.10
C CYS A 315 -5.27 3.23 15.95
N GLY A 316 -4.35 4.15 15.65
CA GLY A 316 -3.15 4.37 16.43
C GLY A 316 -3.45 4.69 17.89
N CYS A 317 -4.39 5.62 18.14
CA CYS A 317 -4.84 5.97 19.49
C CYS A 317 -5.46 4.77 20.23
N LEU A 318 -6.32 3.99 19.56
CA LEU A 318 -6.94 2.80 20.17
C LEU A 318 -5.92 1.71 20.50
N ILE A 319 -4.93 1.52 19.63
CA ILE A 319 -3.86 0.54 19.86
C ILE A 319 -3.00 0.95 21.06
N CYS A 320 -2.65 2.23 21.20
CA CYS A 320 -1.78 2.73 22.27
C CYS A 320 -2.53 2.96 23.60
N ARG A 321 -3.81 3.36 23.59
CA ARG A 321 -4.61 3.67 24.79
C ARG A 321 -4.67 2.55 25.83
N LYS A 322 -4.64 1.28 25.41
CA LYS A 322 -4.62 0.12 26.32
C LYS A 322 -3.34 0.01 27.17
N ARG A 323 -2.30 0.83 26.90
CA ARG A 323 -1.06 0.86 27.69
C ARG A 323 -1.24 1.65 29.00
N SER A 324 -1.99 2.75 28.95
CA SER A 324 -2.22 3.65 30.11
C SER A 324 -3.02 2.98 31.21
N CYS A 325 -3.97 2.09 30.89
CA CYS A 325 -4.81 1.40 31.89
C CYS A 325 -4.09 0.25 32.62
N ARG A 326 -2.94 -0.25 32.13
CA ARG A 326 -2.17 -1.34 32.78
C ARG A 326 -0.99 -0.86 33.62
N GLY A 327 -0.60 0.41 33.51
CA GLY A 327 0.50 1.01 34.26
C GLY A 327 0.11 1.68 35.58
N GLY A 328 -1.17 1.67 35.92
CA GLY A 328 -1.72 2.36 37.12
C GLY A 328 -1.87 1.49 38.38
N VAL A 329 -1.33 0.26 38.37
CA VAL A 329 -1.31 -0.60 39.54
C VAL A 329 0.11 -1.14 39.74
N ARG A 330 0.97 -0.34 40.31
CA ARG A 330 2.13 -0.74 41.10
C ARG A 330 2.53 0.43 41.99
#